data_a78e1fd53648407b3ed547de00461a43
#
_entry.id   a78e1fd53648407b3ed547de00461a43
#
_cell.length_a   1.000
_cell.length_b   1.000
_cell.length_c   1.000
_cell.angle_alpha   90.00
_cell.angle_beta   90.00
_cell.angle_gamma   90.00
#
_symmetry.space_group_name_H-M   'P 1'
#
loop_
_entity.id
_entity.type
_entity.pdbx_description
1 polymer ?
#
loop_
_entity_poly.entity_id
_entity_poly.type
_entity_poly.pdbx_seq_one_letter_code
_entity_poly.pdbx_strand_id
1 'polypeptide(L)'
;MWASSTNYGSQRSTGDIKYIVIHYTGNDGDTAVNNGKYFQGVNRKASAHYFVDDSTVVHSVPDNRIAWSVGGSKYNNKGGRLYGVAKNANTLNIELCDDYRNGSVKATDATINNALTLTRELMKKYNVPIGNVIRHYDVNGKSCPAYWVNDSLWESEFHNRLTQASHPDGLSDTKDADGNWYYYKNDKVDTGVTTVAQNKNGWW
;
A
#
# COMPACT_ATOMS: atom_id res chain seq x y z
N MET A 1 1.30 16.97 0.03
CA MET A 1 2.62 17.43 0.57
C MET A 1 3.68 16.99 -0.41
N TRP A 2 4.33 17.93 -1.13
CA TRP A 2 5.22 17.54 -2.22
C TRP A 2 6.67 17.41 -1.75
N ALA A 3 7.34 16.35 -2.17
CA ALA A 3 8.79 16.20 -2.03
C ALA A 3 9.52 17.32 -2.79
N SER A 4 10.74 17.65 -2.33
CA SER A 4 11.63 18.54 -3.09
C SER A 4 11.89 17.99 -4.49
N SER A 5 11.93 18.86 -5.50
CA SER A 5 12.22 18.46 -6.88
C SER A 5 13.58 17.80 -7.05
N THR A 6 14.46 17.89 -6.06
CA THR A 6 15.75 17.20 -6.02
C THR A 6 15.65 15.74 -5.59
N ASN A 7 14.46 15.27 -5.20
CA ASN A 7 14.21 13.90 -4.71
C ASN A 7 13.47 13.00 -5.71
N TYR A 8 13.12 13.50 -6.88
CA TYR A 8 12.47 12.70 -7.91
C TYR A 8 12.93 13.09 -9.32
N GLY A 9 12.62 12.25 -10.29
CA GLY A 9 13.08 12.41 -11.66
C GLY A 9 12.16 13.23 -12.56
N SER A 10 12.41 13.09 -13.86
CA SER A 10 11.70 13.79 -14.90
C SER A 10 10.20 13.51 -14.95
N GLN A 11 9.50 14.29 -15.75
CA GLN A 11 8.10 14.04 -16.09
C GLN A 11 7.99 12.77 -16.95
N ARG A 12 6.89 12.04 -16.76
CA ARG A 12 6.46 10.90 -17.58
C ARG A 12 4.99 11.02 -17.96
N SER A 13 4.59 10.30 -18.99
CA SER A 13 3.16 10.06 -19.23
C SER A 13 2.57 9.19 -18.13
N THR A 14 1.35 9.49 -17.68
CA THR A 14 0.63 8.59 -16.77
C THR A 14 0.24 7.28 -17.45
N GLY A 15 0.16 7.24 -18.78
CA GLY A 15 0.00 6.02 -19.59
C GLY A 15 1.20 5.06 -19.52
N ASP A 16 2.36 5.55 -19.04
CA ASP A 16 3.55 4.70 -18.82
C ASP A 16 3.49 3.93 -17.49
N ILE A 17 2.55 4.26 -16.60
CA ILE A 17 2.36 3.54 -15.34
C ILE A 17 1.84 2.14 -15.66
N LYS A 18 2.65 1.12 -15.34
CA LYS A 18 2.33 -0.29 -15.58
C LYS A 18 2.24 -1.10 -14.30
N TYR A 19 2.90 -0.66 -13.24
CA TYR A 19 3.01 -1.38 -11.98
C TYR A 19 2.70 -0.47 -10.79
N ILE A 20 2.12 -1.05 -9.76
CA ILE A 20 2.06 -0.47 -8.40
C ILE A 20 2.96 -1.32 -7.52
N VAL A 21 3.94 -0.69 -6.89
CA VAL A 21 4.93 -1.37 -6.05
C VAL A 21 4.68 -1.03 -4.59
N ILE A 22 4.53 -2.07 -3.79
CA ILE A 22 4.34 -1.97 -2.36
C ILE A 22 5.69 -2.09 -1.66
N HIS A 23 5.94 -1.14 -0.76
CA HIS A 23 7.12 -1.02 0.08
C HIS A 23 6.70 -0.93 1.54
N TYR A 24 7.67 -0.94 2.42
CA TYR A 24 7.53 -0.57 3.82
C TYR A 24 8.68 0.36 4.20
N THR A 25 8.43 1.27 5.14
CA THR A 25 9.46 2.23 5.58
C THR A 25 10.56 1.54 6.40
N GLY A 26 10.23 0.45 7.09
CA GLY A 26 11.16 -0.27 7.94
C GLY A 26 11.51 0.48 9.23
N ASN A 27 10.73 1.49 9.59
CA ASN A 27 10.91 2.31 10.78
C ASN A 27 9.90 1.91 11.86
N ASP A 28 10.22 2.21 13.12
CA ASP A 28 9.30 1.98 14.24
C ASP A 28 8.52 3.26 14.55
N GLY A 29 7.17 3.18 14.51
CA GLY A 29 6.29 4.26 14.89
C GLY A 29 6.35 5.51 14.00
N ASP A 30 6.70 5.35 12.74
CA ASP A 30 6.72 6.48 11.81
C ASP A 30 5.31 6.82 11.27
N THR A 31 5.18 8.00 10.70
CA THR A 31 3.92 8.48 10.11
C THR A 31 4.10 8.89 8.66
N ALA A 32 3.02 8.81 7.89
CA ALA A 32 2.99 9.28 6.50
C ALA A 32 3.39 10.76 6.39
N VAL A 33 2.96 11.58 7.36
CA VAL A 33 3.30 13.02 7.40
C VAL A 33 4.79 13.23 7.66
N ASN A 34 5.41 12.47 8.58
CA ASN A 34 6.84 12.62 8.88
C ASN A 34 7.69 12.16 7.68
N ASN A 35 7.32 11.07 7.03
CA ASN A 35 7.95 10.63 5.79
C ASN A 35 7.81 11.68 4.67
N GLY A 36 6.61 12.24 4.47
CA GLY A 36 6.40 13.32 3.51
C GLY A 36 7.30 14.53 3.78
N LYS A 37 7.41 14.96 5.04
CA LYS A 37 8.30 16.07 5.46
C LYS A 37 9.77 15.74 5.23
N TYR A 38 10.19 14.49 5.48
CA TYR A 38 11.58 14.05 5.27
C TYR A 38 12.02 14.30 3.82
N PHE A 39 11.15 14.02 2.84
CA PHE A 39 11.45 14.21 1.42
C PHE A 39 11.22 15.65 0.91
N GLN A 40 10.66 16.56 1.72
CA GLN A 40 10.61 17.99 1.37
C GLN A 40 11.97 18.69 1.51
N GLY A 41 12.87 18.10 2.28
CA GLY A 41 14.19 18.66 2.57
C GLY A 41 15.23 18.41 1.48
N VAL A 42 16.47 18.20 1.92
CA VAL A 42 17.64 18.00 1.06
C VAL A 42 17.50 16.76 0.16
N ASN A 43 18.33 16.69 -0.88
CA ASN A 43 18.37 15.57 -1.79
C ASN A 43 18.71 14.25 -1.04
N ARG A 44 17.74 13.35 -0.98
CA ARG A 44 17.84 12.02 -0.38
C ARG A 44 18.22 10.95 -1.41
N LYS A 45 18.23 11.28 -2.70
CA LYS A 45 18.41 10.35 -3.83
C LYS A 45 17.41 9.19 -3.81
N ALA A 46 16.26 9.42 -3.21
CA ALA A 46 15.16 8.47 -3.05
C ALA A 46 13.84 9.21 -2.89
N SER A 47 12.74 8.57 -3.21
CA SER A 47 11.37 9.06 -2.95
C SER A 47 10.34 7.99 -3.21
N ALA A 48 9.11 8.19 -2.71
CA ALA A 48 7.94 7.41 -3.07
C ALA A 48 6.80 8.33 -3.52
N HIS A 49 5.83 7.79 -4.26
CA HIS A 49 4.66 8.57 -4.65
C HIS A 49 3.74 8.77 -3.45
N TYR A 50 3.56 7.75 -2.64
CA TYR A 50 2.64 7.76 -1.51
C TYR A 50 3.29 7.18 -0.26
N PHE A 51 2.93 7.76 0.89
CA PHE A 51 3.17 7.21 2.23
C PHE A 51 1.82 7.01 2.89
N VAL A 52 1.62 5.88 3.55
CA VAL A 52 0.36 5.48 4.16
C VAL A 52 0.59 5.07 5.60
N ASP A 53 -0.20 5.60 6.53
CA ASP A 53 -0.27 5.17 7.93
C ASP A 53 -1.72 4.84 8.34
N ASP A 54 -1.97 4.63 9.61
CA ASP A 54 -3.26 4.23 10.17
C ASP A 54 -4.41 5.21 9.84
N SER A 55 -4.10 6.46 9.58
CA SER A 55 -5.09 7.55 9.47
C SER A 55 -4.88 8.45 8.26
N THR A 56 -3.72 8.38 7.61
CA THR A 56 -3.32 9.40 6.63
C THR A 56 -2.67 8.76 5.41
N VAL A 57 -3.03 9.31 4.25
CA VAL A 57 -2.32 9.08 2.98
C VAL A 57 -1.65 10.38 2.57
N VAL A 58 -0.34 10.39 2.45
CA VAL A 58 0.43 11.52 1.93
C VAL A 58 0.84 11.26 0.50
N HIS A 59 0.36 12.08 -0.44
CA HIS A 59 0.86 12.12 -1.81
C HIS A 59 2.11 13.00 -1.85
N SER A 60 3.27 12.39 -2.08
CA SER A 60 4.59 13.04 -1.95
C SER A 60 5.25 13.35 -3.30
N VAL A 61 5.15 12.47 -4.29
CA VAL A 61 5.63 12.72 -5.66
C VAL A 61 4.44 12.66 -6.61
N PRO A 62 4.23 13.67 -7.48
CA PRO A 62 3.14 13.62 -8.47
C PRO A 62 3.21 12.39 -9.35
N ASP A 63 2.07 11.78 -9.68
CA ASP A 63 1.99 10.53 -10.46
C ASP A 63 2.64 10.65 -11.85
N ASN A 64 2.65 11.85 -12.44
CA ASN A 64 3.31 12.14 -13.70
C ASN A 64 4.81 12.48 -13.56
N ARG A 65 5.41 12.17 -12.40
CA ARG A 65 6.85 12.26 -12.14
C ARG A 65 7.40 10.88 -11.78
N ILE A 66 8.70 10.73 -11.94
CA ILE A 66 9.40 9.48 -11.63
C ILE A 66 9.90 9.52 -10.19
N ALA A 67 9.27 8.77 -9.27
CA ALA A 67 9.84 8.56 -7.95
C ALA A 67 11.02 7.58 -8.02
N TRP A 68 12.01 7.76 -7.15
CA TRP A 68 13.21 6.92 -7.09
C TRP A 68 13.08 5.89 -5.96
N SER A 69 12.40 4.78 -6.24
CA SER A 69 12.03 3.78 -5.22
C SER A 69 12.56 2.37 -5.52
N VAL A 70 12.66 2.00 -6.81
CA VAL A 70 12.93 0.60 -7.22
C VAL A 70 14.25 0.45 -7.97
N GLY A 71 15.16 1.40 -7.81
CA GLY A 71 16.50 1.33 -8.39
C GLY A 71 17.41 0.31 -7.68
N GLY A 72 18.66 0.24 -8.17
CA GLY A 72 19.70 -0.62 -7.58
C GLY A 72 19.90 -1.93 -8.31
N SER A 73 20.87 -2.73 -7.82
CA SER A 73 21.25 -4.01 -8.39
C SER A 73 20.27 -5.12 -7.99
N LYS A 74 20.23 -6.18 -8.76
CA LYS A 74 19.50 -7.39 -8.42
C LYS A 74 20.18 -8.13 -7.27
N TYR A 75 19.41 -8.52 -6.26
CA TYR A 75 19.89 -9.37 -5.16
C TYR A 75 19.98 -10.84 -5.61
N ASN A 76 20.92 -11.57 -5.05
CA ASN A 76 21.09 -12.99 -5.31
C ASN A 76 20.17 -13.84 -4.40
N ASN A 77 18.88 -13.84 -4.71
CA ASN A 77 17.87 -14.65 -4.01
C ASN A 77 16.71 -15.00 -4.96
N LYS A 78 15.61 -15.57 -4.43
CA LYS A 78 14.44 -15.97 -5.22
C LYS A 78 13.59 -14.78 -5.72
N GLY A 79 13.81 -13.59 -5.19
CA GLY A 79 13.14 -12.35 -5.63
C GLY A 79 13.70 -11.83 -6.96
N GLY A 80 13.23 -10.65 -7.36
CA GLY A 80 13.78 -9.97 -8.54
C GLY A 80 13.36 -10.57 -9.88
N ARG A 81 12.19 -11.21 -9.94
CA ARG A 81 11.63 -11.77 -11.19
C ARG A 81 11.31 -10.70 -12.25
N LEU A 82 11.13 -9.45 -11.81
CA LEU A 82 10.82 -8.29 -12.68
C LEU A 82 12.01 -7.34 -12.82
N TYR A 83 13.23 -7.80 -12.48
CA TYR A 83 14.42 -6.96 -12.62
C TYR A 83 14.62 -6.51 -14.09
N GLY A 84 14.81 -5.20 -14.26
CA GLY A 84 14.94 -4.61 -15.60
C GLY A 84 13.61 -4.44 -16.34
N VAL A 85 12.49 -4.96 -15.82
CA VAL A 85 11.13 -4.83 -16.38
C VAL A 85 10.35 -3.74 -15.63
N ALA A 86 10.13 -3.92 -14.32
CA ALA A 86 9.59 -2.86 -13.46
C ALA A 86 10.73 -1.90 -13.09
N LYS A 87 10.53 -0.61 -13.38
CA LYS A 87 11.54 0.45 -13.23
C LYS A 87 10.88 1.70 -12.64
N ASN A 88 11.67 2.60 -12.08
CA ASN A 88 11.15 3.89 -11.59
C ASN A 88 10.25 4.60 -12.64
N ALA A 89 10.59 4.50 -13.92
CA ALA A 89 9.85 5.17 -15.00
C ALA A 89 8.43 4.62 -15.23
N ASN A 90 8.14 3.36 -14.85
CA ASN A 90 6.85 2.72 -15.11
C ASN A 90 6.12 2.21 -13.86
N THR A 91 6.54 2.66 -12.66
CA THR A 91 5.96 2.24 -11.38
C THR A 91 5.32 3.41 -10.63
N LEU A 92 4.21 3.17 -9.93
CA LEU A 92 3.79 3.93 -8.76
C LEU A 92 4.27 3.20 -7.51
N ASN A 93 4.70 3.94 -6.49
CA ASN A 93 5.33 3.37 -5.31
C ASN A 93 4.60 3.84 -4.06
N ILE A 94 4.18 2.89 -3.21
CA ILE A 94 3.44 3.10 -1.98
C ILE A 94 4.27 2.54 -0.83
N GLU A 95 4.65 3.39 0.11
CA GLU A 95 5.35 3.05 1.34
C GLU A 95 4.35 2.92 2.49
N LEU A 96 4.33 1.77 3.14
CA LEU A 96 3.56 1.55 4.35
C LEU A 96 4.42 1.95 5.55
N CYS A 97 3.87 2.80 6.43
CA CYS A 97 4.45 3.11 7.73
C CYS A 97 4.30 1.91 8.67
N ASP A 98 5.24 1.74 9.56
CA ASP A 98 5.37 0.54 10.38
C ASP A 98 5.41 0.84 11.87
N ASP A 99 5.11 -0.18 12.67
CA ASP A 99 5.28 -0.24 14.10
C ASP A 99 6.06 -1.49 14.50
N TYR A 100 6.76 -1.43 15.64
CA TYR A 100 7.39 -2.60 16.23
C TYR A 100 6.37 -3.45 16.96
N ARG A 101 6.16 -4.68 16.46
CA ARG A 101 5.18 -5.62 17.02
C ARG A 101 5.75 -7.03 17.03
N ASN A 102 5.58 -7.72 18.14
CA ASN A 102 5.97 -9.14 18.27
C ASN A 102 7.41 -9.43 17.80
N GLY A 103 8.34 -8.55 18.11
CA GLY A 103 9.76 -8.73 17.76
C GLY A 103 10.15 -8.33 16.32
N SER A 104 9.22 -7.74 15.55
CA SER A 104 9.48 -7.28 14.18
C SER A 104 8.76 -5.99 13.84
N VAL A 105 9.28 -5.27 12.86
CA VAL A 105 8.64 -4.08 12.29
C VAL A 105 7.63 -4.53 11.25
N LYS A 106 6.37 -4.11 11.39
CA LYS A 106 5.29 -4.44 10.46
C LYS A 106 4.22 -3.35 10.47
N ALA A 107 3.62 -3.08 9.31
CA ALA A 107 2.46 -2.21 9.20
C ALA A 107 1.27 -2.76 10.02
N THR A 108 0.48 -1.85 10.59
CA THR A 108 -0.76 -2.19 11.30
C THR A 108 -1.83 -2.67 10.32
N ASP A 109 -2.88 -3.32 10.83
CA ASP A 109 -4.05 -3.67 10.01
C ASP A 109 -4.72 -2.41 9.42
N ALA A 110 -4.75 -1.29 10.16
CA ALA A 110 -5.30 -0.03 9.68
C ALA A 110 -4.47 0.54 8.52
N THR A 111 -3.14 0.60 8.65
CA THR A 111 -2.24 1.01 7.57
C THR A 111 -2.41 0.11 6.34
N ILE A 112 -2.48 -1.22 6.53
CA ILE A 112 -2.69 -2.19 5.43
C ILE A 112 -4.02 -1.91 4.72
N ASN A 113 -5.11 -1.66 5.45
CA ASN A 113 -6.43 -1.38 4.87
C ASN A 113 -6.44 -0.07 4.07
N ASN A 114 -5.80 0.99 4.59
CA ASN A 114 -5.65 2.24 3.88
C ASN A 114 -4.82 2.07 2.59
N ALA A 115 -3.75 1.27 2.65
CA ALA A 115 -2.93 0.94 1.49
C ALA A 115 -3.71 0.11 0.45
N LEU A 116 -4.55 -0.84 0.88
CA LEU A 116 -5.45 -1.59 -0.01
C LEU A 116 -6.44 -0.66 -0.72
N THR A 117 -7.06 0.26 0.01
CA THR A 117 -8.00 1.24 -0.55
C THR A 117 -7.32 2.12 -1.60
N LEU A 118 -6.17 2.72 -1.25
CA LEU A 118 -5.38 3.51 -2.20
C LEU A 118 -4.97 2.70 -3.43
N THR A 119 -4.51 1.46 -3.22
CA THR A 119 -4.06 0.60 -4.32
C THR A 119 -5.19 0.30 -5.29
N ARG A 120 -6.40 -0.04 -4.80
CA ARG A 120 -7.59 -0.25 -5.65
C ARG A 120 -7.95 0.99 -6.47
N GLU A 121 -7.89 2.18 -5.86
CA GLU A 121 -8.15 3.45 -6.55
C GLU A 121 -7.13 3.70 -7.67
N LEU A 122 -5.84 3.48 -7.40
CA LEU A 122 -4.77 3.64 -8.38
C LEU A 122 -4.84 2.60 -9.50
N MET A 123 -5.17 1.34 -9.18
CA MET A 123 -5.43 0.29 -10.17
C MET A 123 -6.53 0.73 -11.15
N LYS A 124 -7.67 1.22 -10.63
CA LYS A 124 -8.78 1.72 -11.44
C LYS A 124 -8.38 2.95 -12.25
N LYS A 125 -7.72 3.92 -11.62
CA LYS A 125 -7.34 5.20 -12.24
C LYS A 125 -6.37 5.02 -13.42
N TYR A 126 -5.42 4.09 -13.29
CA TYR A 126 -4.35 3.88 -14.28
C TYR A 126 -4.48 2.58 -15.06
N ASN A 127 -5.60 1.87 -14.88
CA ASN A 127 -5.86 0.57 -15.53
C ASN A 127 -4.70 -0.44 -15.29
N VAL A 128 -4.20 -0.49 -14.06
CA VAL A 128 -3.17 -1.45 -13.66
C VAL A 128 -3.83 -2.76 -13.23
N PRO A 129 -3.57 -3.87 -13.92
CA PRO A 129 -4.15 -5.16 -13.55
C PRO A 129 -3.55 -5.67 -12.23
N ILE A 130 -4.31 -6.48 -11.50
CA ILE A 130 -3.88 -7.01 -10.19
C ILE A 130 -2.52 -7.72 -10.24
N GLY A 131 -2.22 -8.47 -11.29
CA GLY A 131 -0.92 -9.13 -11.47
C GLY A 131 0.27 -8.18 -11.58
N ASN A 132 0.01 -6.88 -11.74
CA ASN A 132 1.02 -5.83 -11.76
C ASN A 132 1.05 -5.00 -10.45
N VAL A 133 0.30 -5.41 -9.43
CA VAL A 133 0.53 -4.97 -8.05
C VAL A 133 1.54 -5.93 -7.44
N ILE A 134 2.71 -5.41 -7.12
CA ILE A 134 3.90 -6.20 -6.82
C ILE A 134 4.63 -5.64 -5.60
N ARG A 135 5.53 -6.41 -5.01
CA ARG A 135 6.43 -5.96 -3.94
C ARG A 135 7.75 -5.43 -4.54
N HIS A 136 8.46 -4.60 -3.83
CA HIS A 136 9.85 -4.27 -4.20
C HIS A 136 10.72 -5.54 -4.27
N TYR A 137 10.42 -6.55 -3.45
CA TYR A 137 11.03 -7.88 -3.52
C TYR A 137 10.91 -8.51 -4.92
N ASP A 138 9.77 -8.36 -5.59
CA ASP A 138 9.56 -8.86 -6.95
C ASP A 138 10.36 -8.09 -8.00
N VAL A 139 10.72 -6.83 -7.72
CA VAL A 139 11.47 -5.99 -8.67
C VAL A 139 12.93 -6.38 -8.73
N ASN A 140 13.64 -6.37 -7.59
CA ASN A 140 15.08 -6.63 -7.57
C ASN A 140 15.54 -7.63 -6.50
N GLY A 141 14.64 -8.16 -5.68
CA GLY A 141 14.95 -9.11 -4.61
C GLY A 141 15.28 -8.46 -3.27
N LYS A 142 15.18 -7.13 -3.13
CA LYS A 142 15.29 -6.47 -1.82
C LYS A 142 14.20 -7.01 -0.89
N SER A 143 14.54 -7.35 0.37
CA SER A 143 13.55 -7.75 1.37
C SER A 143 12.64 -6.58 1.77
N CYS A 144 11.71 -6.23 0.87
CA CYS A 144 10.81 -5.08 1.03
C CYS A 144 9.44 -5.37 0.36
N PRO A 145 8.34 -5.33 1.11
CA PRO A 145 8.26 -5.35 2.57
C PRO A 145 8.85 -6.64 3.16
N ALA A 146 9.62 -6.52 4.24
CA ALA A 146 10.32 -7.68 4.81
C ALA A 146 9.35 -8.76 5.31
N TYR A 147 8.21 -8.37 5.88
CA TYR A 147 7.18 -9.27 6.37
C TYR A 147 6.37 -9.96 5.25
N TRP A 148 6.53 -9.52 4.01
CA TRP A 148 5.86 -10.12 2.85
C TRP A 148 6.82 -10.70 1.80
N VAL A 149 8.06 -11.03 2.15
CA VAL A 149 8.94 -11.79 1.24
C VAL A 149 8.45 -13.24 1.03
N ASN A 150 7.65 -13.75 1.97
CA ASN A 150 6.93 -15.01 1.82
C ASN A 150 5.68 -14.79 0.94
N ASP A 151 5.57 -15.56 -0.16
CA ASP A 151 4.48 -15.40 -1.11
C ASP A 151 3.10 -15.69 -0.49
N SER A 152 2.99 -16.69 0.38
CA SER A 152 1.71 -17.02 1.03
C SER A 152 1.22 -15.90 1.95
N LEU A 153 2.13 -15.22 2.68
CA LEU A 153 1.77 -14.07 3.50
C LEU A 153 1.40 -12.86 2.64
N TRP A 154 2.15 -12.59 1.58
CA TRP A 154 1.83 -11.54 0.61
C TRP A 154 0.43 -11.72 0.02
N GLU A 155 0.13 -12.93 -0.46
CA GLU A 155 -1.17 -13.25 -1.04
C GLU A 155 -2.31 -13.11 -0.02
N SER A 156 -2.16 -13.69 1.16
CA SER A 156 -3.25 -13.72 2.15
C SER A 156 -3.49 -12.39 2.86
N GLU A 157 -2.44 -11.62 3.13
CA GLU A 157 -2.56 -10.39 3.93
C GLU A 157 -2.78 -9.13 3.06
N PHE A 158 -2.40 -9.16 1.76
CA PHE A 158 -2.53 -8.00 0.89
C PHE A 158 -3.10 -8.32 -0.50
N HIS A 159 -2.39 -9.12 -1.31
CA HIS A 159 -2.65 -9.18 -2.75
C HIS A 159 -4.04 -9.72 -3.08
N ASN A 160 -4.45 -10.86 -2.50
CA ASN A 160 -5.78 -11.44 -2.74
C ASN A 160 -6.91 -10.55 -2.20
N ARG A 161 -6.64 -9.75 -1.17
CA ARG A 161 -7.61 -8.80 -0.63
C ARG A 161 -7.94 -7.67 -1.60
N LEU A 162 -7.10 -7.40 -2.60
CA LEU A 162 -7.38 -6.37 -3.63
C LEU A 162 -8.64 -6.69 -4.47
N THR A 163 -8.98 -7.97 -4.62
CA THR A 163 -10.19 -8.40 -5.35
C THR A 163 -11.43 -8.55 -4.47
N GLN A 164 -11.24 -8.56 -3.16
CA GLN A 164 -12.35 -8.64 -2.23
C GLN A 164 -13.10 -7.30 -2.16
N ALA A 165 -14.40 -7.36 -1.96
CA ALA A 165 -15.17 -6.16 -1.68
C ALA A 165 -14.62 -5.50 -0.40
N SER A 166 -14.35 -4.19 -0.43
CA SER A 166 -14.01 -3.46 0.78
C SER A 166 -15.27 -3.29 1.63
N HIS A 167 -15.18 -3.67 2.89
CA HIS A 167 -16.25 -3.45 3.84
C HIS A 167 -15.82 -2.29 4.75
N PRO A 168 -16.48 -1.12 4.67
CA PRO A 168 -16.23 -0.04 5.62
C PRO A 168 -16.52 -0.52 7.05
N ASP A 169 -15.79 0.04 8.02
CA ASP A 169 -16.04 -0.25 9.42
C ASP A 169 -17.50 0.08 9.78
N GLY A 170 -18.15 -0.82 10.47
CA GLY A 170 -19.56 -0.68 10.86
C GLY A 170 -20.43 -1.85 10.42
N LEU A 171 -21.73 -1.67 10.56
CA LEU A 171 -22.72 -2.67 10.18
C LEU A 171 -22.82 -2.76 8.65
N SER A 172 -22.84 -3.96 8.11
CA SER A 172 -23.05 -4.20 6.67
C SER A 172 -24.33 -3.53 6.16
N ASP A 173 -24.27 -3.02 4.94
CA ASP A 173 -25.43 -2.39 4.30
C ASP A 173 -26.41 -3.41 3.67
N THR A 174 -25.97 -4.67 3.58
CA THR A 174 -26.76 -5.78 3.02
C THR A 174 -26.61 -7.01 3.91
N LYS A 175 -27.65 -7.83 3.95
CA LYS A 175 -27.58 -9.16 4.54
C LYS A 175 -26.86 -10.13 3.61
N ASP A 176 -26.24 -11.17 4.19
CA ASP A 176 -25.75 -12.30 3.42
C ASP A 176 -26.90 -13.19 2.89
N ALA A 177 -26.54 -14.30 2.24
CA ALA A 177 -27.49 -15.27 1.69
C ALA A 177 -28.35 -15.94 2.76
N ASP A 178 -27.86 -16.02 4.00
CA ASP A 178 -28.52 -16.62 5.15
C ASP A 178 -29.34 -15.59 5.97
N GLY A 179 -29.32 -14.32 5.54
CA GLY A 179 -30.12 -13.25 6.14
C GLY A 179 -29.44 -12.55 7.32
N ASN A 180 -28.13 -12.72 7.52
CA ASN A 180 -27.39 -12.15 8.62
C ASN A 180 -26.80 -10.78 8.28
N TRP A 181 -26.75 -9.89 9.29
CA TRP A 181 -25.96 -8.67 9.27
C TRP A 181 -24.57 -8.95 9.85
N TYR A 182 -23.54 -8.31 9.29
CA TYR A 182 -22.18 -8.38 9.83
C TYR A 182 -21.70 -7.01 10.23
N TYR A 183 -21.04 -6.92 11.36
CA TYR A 183 -20.29 -5.74 11.76
C TYR A 183 -18.82 -5.93 11.33
N TYR A 184 -18.32 -5.00 10.53
CA TYR A 184 -16.95 -5.05 10.04
C TYR A 184 -16.06 -4.07 10.81
N LYS A 185 -14.85 -4.49 11.08
CA LYS A 185 -13.77 -3.67 11.62
C LYS A 185 -12.46 -4.05 10.93
N ASN A 186 -11.79 -3.04 10.34
CA ASN A 186 -10.58 -3.27 9.58
C ASN A 186 -10.78 -4.34 8.47
N ASP A 187 -11.86 -4.22 7.72
CA ASP A 187 -12.25 -5.13 6.61
C ASP A 187 -12.39 -6.61 7.03
N LYS A 188 -12.61 -6.86 8.33
CA LYS A 188 -12.88 -8.20 8.90
C LYS A 188 -14.19 -8.18 9.68
N VAL A 189 -14.88 -9.32 9.69
CA VAL A 189 -16.06 -9.47 10.55
C VAL A 189 -15.60 -9.41 12.02
N ASP A 190 -16.14 -8.45 12.78
CA ASP A 190 -15.92 -8.34 14.22
C ASP A 190 -17.02 -9.10 14.98
N THR A 191 -16.69 -10.29 15.44
CA THR A 191 -17.61 -11.15 16.18
C THR A 191 -17.79 -10.74 17.63
N GLY A 192 -17.04 -9.76 18.13
CA GLY A 192 -17.12 -9.25 19.51
C GLY A 192 -18.14 -8.13 19.70
N VAL A 193 -18.79 -7.66 18.63
CA VAL A 193 -19.75 -6.55 18.70
C VAL A 193 -21.11 -7.04 19.21
N THR A 194 -21.56 -6.46 20.34
CA THR A 194 -22.86 -6.72 20.96
C THR A 194 -23.66 -5.44 21.18
N THR A 195 -23.49 -4.45 20.33
CA THR A 195 -24.11 -3.14 20.45
C THR A 195 -25.09 -2.86 19.33
N VAL A 196 -25.92 -1.84 19.52
CA VAL A 196 -26.76 -1.31 18.44
C VAL A 196 -25.88 -0.54 17.48
N ALA A 197 -26.02 -0.83 16.20
CA ALA A 197 -25.25 -0.18 15.16
C ALA A 197 -26.15 0.30 14.02
N GLN A 198 -25.70 1.30 13.28
CA GLN A 198 -26.43 1.90 12.17
C GLN A 198 -25.75 1.56 10.83
N ASN A 199 -26.57 1.29 9.83
CA ASN A 199 -26.17 1.28 8.43
C ASN A 199 -27.10 2.20 7.61
N LYS A 200 -26.99 2.22 6.28
CA LYS A 200 -27.84 3.02 5.40
C LYS A 200 -29.34 2.69 5.50
N ASN A 201 -29.70 1.53 6.06
CA ASN A 201 -31.09 1.08 6.20
C ASN A 201 -31.68 1.39 7.59
N GLY A 202 -30.90 1.90 8.54
CA GLY A 202 -31.33 2.26 9.89
C GLY A 202 -30.48 1.70 11.02
N TRP A 203 -31.10 1.62 12.22
CA TRP A 203 -30.50 1.04 13.43
C TRP A 203 -30.89 -0.43 13.58
N TRP A 204 -29.95 -1.25 13.98
CA TRP A 204 -30.11 -2.71 14.15
C TRP A 204 -29.47 -3.20 15.44
#